data_405ab8b07c1894602bce282c264ec79f
#
_entry.id   405ab8b07c1894602bce282c264ec79f
#
_cell.length_a   1.000
_cell.length_b   1.000
_cell.length_c   1.000
_cell.angle_alpha   90.00
_cell.angle_beta   90.00
_cell.angle_gamma   90.00
#
_symmetry.space_group_name_H-M   'P 1'
#
loop_
_entity.id
_entity.type
_entity.pdbx_description
1 polymer ?
#
loop_
_entity_poly.entity_id
_entity_poly.type
_entity_poly.pdbx_seq_one_letter_code
_entity_poly.pdbx_strand_id
1 'polypeptide(L)'
;MSREILMLADALAREKSVEREIVFQALESALASATKKQFVDEVDVRVSIDRDSGDYEAFRRWQVVPDGELEDHDLQVILTEAKKQIDDVEVGDFIEEELDAVPFGRIGAQAAKQVILQRIREAEREQILKDFLERGEMIVNGTVKRLERGDVIVEAGKIEARLPRDQMIPKENLRPGDRVRAFLLRVDRTPRGPQIILSRTASDFIMKLFELEVPEIEQGLMTIKSAARDAGIRAKIAVHTTDRRIDPIGTCVGVRGSRVQAVTHELAGERVDIVLWSDDPAQFVIGALAPANVSSIVVDEERHAMDVVVDEAELAVAIGRGGQNVRLASELTGWQINIMTSEESEQRSEQEKQRVVETFMAKLDVDQEVAEVLVGEGFSSLEEIAYVPVAEMMEMEAFDEDTVNELRTRARNVLLTEAIATEEKLGTTTQDLLDLEGMDHQLAAKLADGKVFSRDDLAELAVDELMELTGMEEAQASTLIMKARAHWFEDEASEALEEGGASKDGR
;
A
#
# COMPACT_ATOMS: atom_id res chain seq x y z
N MET A 1 -3.18 44.31 34.45
CA MET A 1 -3.29 42.92 33.96
C MET A 1 -3.16 42.84 32.44
N SER A 2 -3.92 43.57 31.65
CA SER A 2 -3.89 43.50 30.19
C SER A 2 -2.52 43.79 29.56
N ARG A 3 -1.83 44.84 30.05
CA ARG A 3 -0.47 45.16 29.61
C ARG A 3 0.59 44.10 29.97
N GLU A 4 0.37 43.35 31.05
CA GLU A 4 1.28 42.27 31.49
C GLU A 4 1.23 41.09 30.51
N ILE A 5 0.02 40.78 30.00
CA ILE A 5 -0.18 39.73 28.98
C ILE A 5 0.57 40.09 27.71
N LEU A 6 0.44 41.34 27.21
CA LEU A 6 1.15 41.79 26.02
C LEU A 6 2.69 41.76 26.21
N MET A 7 3.18 42.25 27.34
CA MET A 7 4.60 42.20 27.68
C MET A 7 5.15 40.76 27.74
N LEU A 8 4.35 39.85 28.34
CA LEU A 8 4.72 38.43 28.44
C LEU A 8 4.75 37.79 27.08
N ALA A 9 3.75 38.06 26.22
CA ALA A 9 3.71 37.55 24.86
C ALA A 9 4.90 38.03 24.03
N ASP A 10 5.23 39.33 24.10
CA ASP A 10 6.38 39.88 23.37
C ASP A 10 7.73 39.36 23.89
N ALA A 11 7.89 39.20 25.20
CA ALA A 11 9.09 38.66 25.80
C ALA A 11 9.32 37.20 25.39
N LEU A 12 8.28 36.38 25.43
CA LEU A 12 8.36 34.95 25.06
C LEU A 12 8.58 34.77 23.54
N ALA A 13 7.90 35.57 22.73
CA ALA A 13 8.09 35.54 21.26
C ALA A 13 9.54 35.83 20.87
N ARG A 14 10.17 36.83 21.50
CA ARG A 14 11.59 37.15 21.30
C ARG A 14 12.54 36.11 21.87
N GLU A 15 12.29 35.65 23.11
CA GLU A 15 13.16 34.67 23.78
C GLU A 15 13.20 33.34 23.02
N LYS A 16 12.08 32.94 22.43
CA LYS A 16 11.89 31.65 21.76
C LYS A 16 11.95 31.72 20.23
N SER A 17 12.07 32.91 19.65
CA SER A 17 12.08 33.13 18.18
C SER A 17 10.87 32.54 17.48
N VAL A 18 9.69 32.66 18.07
CA VAL A 18 8.41 32.21 17.52
C VAL A 18 7.52 33.41 17.20
N GLU A 19 6.55 33.20 16.30
CA GLU A 19 5.56 34.23 15.98
C GLU A 19 4.73 34.62 17.20
N ARG A 20 4.43 35.91 17.34
CA ARG A 20 3.64 36.45 18.46
C ARG A 20 2.26 35.78 18.58
N GLU A 21 1.64 35.45 17.44
CA GLU A 21 0.34 34.79 17.37
C GLU A 21 0.35 33.42 18.02
N ILE A 22 1.40 32.61 17.86
CA ILE A 22 1.55 31.33 18.50
C ILE A 22 1.56 31.46 20.05
N VAL A 23 2.17 32.53 20.53
CA VAL A 23 2.21 32.80 21.99
C VAL A 23 0.82 33.20 22.49
N PHE A 24 0.05 33.99 21.74
CA PHE A 24 -1.32 34.34 22.10
C PHE A 24 -2.22 33.10 22.13
N GLN A 25 -2.18 32.26 21.11
CA GLN A 25 -2.95 31.01 21.07
C GLN A 25 -2.60 30.08 22.25
N ALA A 26 -1.33 30.04 22.64
CA ALA A 26 -0.89 29.29 23.80
C ALA A 26 -1.42 29.89 25.11
N LEU A 27 -1.46 31.22 25.23
CA LEU A 27 -2.06 31.93 26.37
C LEU A 27 -3.57 31.68 26.45
N GLU A 28 -4.28 31.77 25.34
CA GLU A 28 -5.71 31.48 25.25
C GLU A 28 -6.03 30.04 25.69
N SER A 29 -5.28 29.05 25.18
CA SER A 29 -5.41 27.65 25.60
C SER A 29 -5.11 27.44 27.10
N ALA A 30 -4.14 28.15 27.62
CA ALA A 30 -3.78 28.06 29.01
C ALA A 30 -4.86 28.64 29.94
N LEU A 31 -5.41 29.79 29.59
CA LEU A 31 -6.52 30.41 30.28
C LEU A 31 -7.78 29.57 30.21
N ALA A 32 -8.10 29.03 29.04
CA ALA A 32 -9.21 28.09 28.86
C ALA A 32 -9.06 26.86 29.76
N SER A 33 -7.86 26.25 29.83
CA SER A 33 -7.56 25.11 30.70
C SER A 33 -7.66 25.48 32.19
N ALA A 34 -7.31 26.69 32.57
CA ALA A 34 -7.44 27.18 33.96
C ALA A 34 -8.90 27.43 34.31
N THR A 35 -9.69 27.95 33.37
CA THR A 35 -11.14 28.19 33.56
C THR A 35 -11.91 26.88 33.65
N LYS A 36 -11.61 25.87 32.76
CA LYS A 36 -12.18 24.51 32.84
C LYS A 36 -12.05 23.86 34.22
N LYS A 37 -10.93 24.05 34.89
CA LYS A 37 -10.68 23.47 36.23
C LYS A 37 -11.55 24.04 37.35
N GLN A 38 -12.29 25.10 37.12
CA GLN A 38 -13.21 25.68 38.10
C GLN A 38 -14.58 25.03 38.04
N PHE A 39 -14.91 24.34 36.94
CA PHE A 39 -16.14 23.59 36.79
C PHE A 39 -15.97 22.18 37.33
N VAL A 40 -17.03 21.64 37.89
CA VAL A 40 -17.07 20.24 38.37
C VAL A 40 -17.35 19.30 37.20
N ASP A 41 -18.17 19.79 36.28
CA ASP A 41 -18.58 19.06 35.05
C ASP A 41 -17.57 19.27 33.92
N GLU A 42 -17.56 18.39 32.94
CA GLU A 42 -16.72 18.53 31.77
C GLU A 42 -17.28 19.62 30.84
N VAL A 43 -16.61 20.76 30.77
CA VAL A 43 -17.04 21.89 29.95
C VAL A 43 -16.00 22.22 28.88
N ASP A 44 -16.46 22.64 27.72
CA ASP A 44 -15.56 23.22 26.72
C ASP A 44 -15.55 24.75 26.84
N VAL A 45 -14.33 25.31 26.94
CA VAL A 45 -14.12 26.75 27.15
C VAL A 45 -13.16 27.28 26.12
N ARG A 46 -13.56 28.35 25.45
CA ARG A 46 -12.70 29.16 24.58
C ARG A 46 -12.39 30.50 25.26
N VAL A 47 -11.14 30.92 25.16
CA VAL A 47 -10.71 32.25 25.59
C VAL A 47 -10.20 33.00 24.37
N SER A 48 -10.56 34.26 24.26
CA SER A 48 -10.09 35.16 23.21
C SER A 48 -9.38 36.34 23.88
N ILE A 49 -8.13 36.60 23.45
CA ILE A 49 -7.32 37.74 23.92
C ILE A 49 -7.26 38.79 22.82
N ASP A 50 -7.64 40.02 23.13
CA ASP A 50 -7.46 41.14 22.22
C ASP A 50 -5.94 41.44 22.06
N ARG A 51 -5.48 41.46 20.81
CA ARG A 51 -4.04 41.57 20.46
C ARG A 51 -3.48 42.98 20.74
N ASP A 52 -4.32 43.98 20.82
CA ASP A 52 -3.96 45.38 21.00
C ASP A 52 -4.07 45.82 22.44
N SER A 53 -5.17 45.51 23.11
CA SER A 53 -5.41 45.89 24.51
C SER A 53 -4.86 44.89 25.50
N GLY A 54 -4.80 43.59 25.13
CA GLY A 54 -4.44 42.48 26.03
C GLY A 54 -5.57 42.09 26.97
N ASP A 55 -6.78 42.63 26.76
CA ASP A 55 -7.97 42.17 27.51
C ASP A 55 -8.41 40.81 26.96
N TYR A 56 -9.08 40.03 27.75
CA TYR A 56 -9.53 38.70 27.36
C TYR A 56 -10.95 38.43 27.84
N GLU A 57 -11.65 37.66 27.01
CA GLU A 57 -13.01 37.18 27.23
C GLU A 57 -12.99 35.66 27.26
N ALA A 58 -13.84 35.06 28.09
CA ALA A 58 -13.99 33.61 28.17
C ALA A 58 -15.40 33.21 27.75
N PHE A 59 -15.50 32.14 27.01
CA PHE A 59 -16.78 31.62 26.50
C PHE A 59 -16.87 30.14 26.79
N ARG A 60 -18.02 29.71 27.35
CA ARG A 60 -18.43 28.32 27.33
C ARG A 60 -18.98 28.01 25.98
N ARG A 61 -18.64 26.86 25.40
CA ARG A 61 -19.11 26.47 24.09
C ARG A 61 -19.64 25.05 24.05
N TRP A 62 -20.65 24.83 23.21
CA TRP A 62 -21.24 23.55 22.91
C TRP A 62 -21.14 23.30 21.43
N GLN A 63 -20.73 22.10 21.03
CA GLN A 63 -20.72 21.71 19.63
C GLN A 63 -22.13 21.34 19.20
N VAL A 64 -22.55 21.85 18.05
CA VAL A 64 -23.84 21.50 17.44
C VAL A 64 -23.75 20.17 16.77
N VAL A 65 -24.59 19.21 17.21
CA VAL A 65 -24.68 17.86 16.67
C VAL A 65 -26.04 17.61 16.05
N PRO A 66 -26.16 16.61 15.13
CA PRO A 66 -27.47 16.23 14.58
C PRO A 66 -28.47 15.83 15.65
N ASP A 67 -29.75 16.00 15.36
CA ASP A 67 -30.82 15.55 16.26
C ASP A 67 -30.80 14.02 16.34
N GLY A 68 -30.37 13.46 17.46
CA GLY A 68 -30.23 12.01 17.70
C GLY A 68 -28.82 11.55 18.00
N GLU A 69 -27.79 12.32 17.75
CA GLU A 69 -26.38 11.99 18.01
C GLU A 69 -25.81 12.70 19.27
N LEU A 70 -26.67 13.10 20.20
CA LEU A 70 -26.24 13.74 21.41
C LEU A 70 -25.64 12.73 22.39
N GLU A 71 -24.32 12.76 22.57
CA GLU A 71 -23.60 11.89 23.51
C GLU A 71 -23.42 12.55 24.89
N ASP A 72 -23.15 13.86 24.92
CA ASP A 72 -22.86 14.61 26.15
C ASP A 72 -23.53 15.98 26.16
N HIS A 73 -24.51 16.17 27.03
CA HIS A 73 -25.23 17.45 27.22
C HIS A 73 -24.35 18.61 27.71
N ASP A 74 -23.21 18.33 28.30
CA ASP A 74 -22.31 19.37 28.82
C ASP A 74 -21.39 19.94 27.72
N LEU A 75 -21.14 19.16 26.67
CA LEU A 75 -20.25 19.51 25.54
C LEU A 75 -20.98 19.74 24.24
N GLN A 76 -22.19 19.22 24.09
CA GLN A 76 -22.93 19.20 22.83
C GLN A 76 -24.35 19.77 22.99
N VAL A 77 -24.88 20.28 21.88
CA VAL A 77 -26.27 20.77 21.75
C VAL A 77 -26.85 20.30 20.42
N ILE A 78 -28.10 19.85 20.43
CA ILE A 78 -28.78 19.41 19.20
C ILE A 78 -29.12 20.58 18.29
N LEU A 79 -29.10 20.33 16.97
CA LEU A 79 -29.34 21.36 15.94
C LEU A 79 -30.68 22.09 16.14
N THR A 80 -31.74 21.38 16.54
CA THR A 80 -33.07 21.96 16.79
C THR A 80 -33.08 22.94 17.96
N GLU A 81 -32.25 22.73 18.99
CA GLU A 81 -32.09 23.67 20.11
C GLU A 81 -31.16 24.83 19.76
N ALA A 82 -30.10 24.55 19.03
CA ALA A 82 -29.14 25.51 18.52
C ALA A 82 -29.83 26.58 17.65
N LYS A 83 -30.70 26.17 16.73
CA LYS A 83 -31.50 27.07 15.86
C LYS A 83 -32.51 27.96 16.59
N LYS A 84 -32.84 27.69 17.85
CA LYS A 84 -33.66 28.58 18.66
C LYS A 84 -32.89 29.80 19.19
N GLN A 85 -31.56 29.69 19.24
CA GLN A 85 -30.67 30.75 19.74
C GLN A 85 -30.02 31.53 18.60
N ILE A 86 -29.64 30.84 17.50
CA ILE A 86 -28.95 31.42 16.35
C ILE A 86 -29.59 30.82 15.08
N ASP A 87 -30.16 31.66 14.20
CA ASP A 87 -30.95 31.22 13.02
C ASP A 87 -30.11 30.50 11.96
N ASP A 88 -28.82 30.87 11.79
CA ASP A 88 -27.92 30.37 10.72
C ASP A 88 -26.87 29.36 11.22
N VAL A 89 -27.21 28.52 12.19
CA VAL A 89 -26.32 27.49 12.75
C VAL A 89 -26.39 26.19 11.95
N GLU A 90 -25.23 25.61 11.65
CA GLU A 90 -25.06 24.32 10.99
C GLU A 90 -24.46 23.28 11.95
N VAL A 91 -24.59 21.98 11.58
CA VAL A 91 -23.96 20.88 12.31
C VAL A 91 -22.45 21.03 12.27
N GLY A 92 -21.80 20.97 13.44
CA GLY A 92 -20.36 21.18 13.58
C GLY A 92 -19.98 22.58 14.07
N ASP A 93 -20.91 23.54 14.05
CA ASP A 93 -20.71 24.87 14.63
C ASP A 93 -20.70 24.83 16.16
N PHE A 94 -20.35 25.94 16.77
CA PHE A 94 -20.36 26.10 18.22
C PHE A 94 -21.28 27.21 18.67
N ILE A 95 -22.08 26.94 19.69
CA ILE A 95 -22.80 27.98 20.43
C ILE A 95 -21.89 28.43 21.58
N GLU A 96 -21.77 29.72 21.76
CA GLU A 96 -20.91 30.33 22.79
C GLU A 96 -21.73 31.18 23.76
N GLU A 97 -21.48 31.00 25.07
CA GLU A 97 -22.02 31.82 26.16
C GLU A 97 -20.87 32.47 26.91
N GLU A 98 -20.93 33.78 27.12
CA GLU A 98 -19.90 34.53 27.83
C GLU A 98 -19.84 34.11 29.30
N LEU A 99 -18.64 33.82 29.78
CA LEU A 99 -18.34 33.50 31.16
C LEU A 99 -17.65 34.69 31.85
N ASP A 100 -17.91 34.85 33.14
CA ASP A 100 -17.14 35.77 33.95
C ASP A 100 -15.63 35.46 33.87
N ALA A 101 -14.84 36.43 33.43
CA ALA A 101 -13.41 36.27 33.22
C ALA A 101 -12.73 35.98 34.57
N VAL A 102 -12.05 34.85 34.67
CA VAL A 102 -11.32 34.42 35.87
C VAL A 102 -10.11 35.32 36.05
N PRO A 103 -9.94 35.96 37.20
CA PRO A 103 -8.77 36.80 37.42
C PRO A 103 -7.48 35.95 37.30
N PHE A 104 -6.53 36.45 36.50
CA PHE A 104 -5.24 35.83 36.26
C PHE A 104 -4.40 35.79 37.54
N GLY A 105 -4.70 34.83 38.39
CA GLY A 105 -4.01 34.64 39.69
C GLY A 105 -2.73 33.78 39.54
N ARG A 106 -1.98 33.61 40.63
CA ARG A 106 -0.70 32.86 40.65
C ARG A 106 -0.81 31.42 40.13
N ILE A 107 -1.95 30.76 40.39
CA ILE A 107 -2.18 29.37 39.93
C ILE A 107 -2.43 29.34 38.42
N GLY A 108 -3.20 30.30 37.89
CA GLY A 108 -3.41 30.46 36.46
C GLY A 108 -2.11 30.79 35.72
N ALA A 109 -1.26 31.66 36.29
CA ALA A 109 0.03 32.01 35.70
C ALA A 109 1.02 30.81 35.60
N GLN A 110 1.03 29.90 36.57
CA GLN A 110 1.85 28.69 36.52
C GLN A 110 1.33 27.67 35.48
N ALA A 111 0.02 27.43 35.46
CA ALA A 111 -0.60 26.55 34.46
C ALA A 111 -0.42 27.13 33.04
N ALA A 112 -0.66 28.43 32.85
CA ALA A 112 -0.41 29.16 31.63
C ALA A 112 1.04 28.99 31.16
N LYS A 113 2.03 29.23 31.99
CA LYS A 113 3.43 29.06 31.68
C LYS A 113 3.74 27.65 31.17
N GLN A 114 3.15 26.62 31.77
CA GLN A 114 3.38 25.23 31.34
C GLN A 114 2.76 24.93 29.98
N VAL A 115 1.52 25.38 29.73
CA VAL A 115 0.84 25.22 28.42
C VAL A 115 1.56 26.03 27.35
N ILE A 116 1.96 27.27 27.63
CA ILE A 116 2.73 28.10 26.70
C ILE A 116 4.04 27.41 26.29
N LEU A 117 4.80 26.92 27.27
CA LEU A 117 6.05 26.22 26.99
C LEU A 117 5.82 24.94 26.19
N GLN A 118 4.71 24.26 26.39
CA GLN A 118 4.33 23.09 25.61
C GLN A 118 4.01 23.48 24.15
N ARG A 119 3.15 24.48 23.93
CA ARG A 119 2.78 24.97 22.60
C ARG A 119 3.96 25.52 21.82
N ILE A 120 4.81 26.27 22.48
CA ILE A 120 6.05 26.77 21.85
C ILE A 120 6.94 25.60 21.42
N ARG A 121 7.11 24.57 22.25
CA ARG A 121 7.88 23.38 21.86
C ARG A 121 7.24 22.61 20.69
N GLU A 122 5.91 22.56 20.65
CA GLU A 122 5.19 21.95 19.54
C GLU A 122 5.44 22.73 18.23
N ALA A 123 5.29 24.06 18.28
CA ALA A 123 5.56 24.93 17.13
C ALA A 123 7.04 24.90 16.68
N GLU A 124 7.99 24.94 17.62
CA GLU A 124 9.43 24.77 17.33
C GLU A 124 9.68 23.42 16.63
N ARG A 125 9.06 22.34 17.08
CA ARG A 125 9.20 21.01 16.47
C ARG A 125 8.62 20.99 15.06
N GLU A 126 7.44 21.58 14.86
CA GLU A 126 6.80 21.63 13.56
C GLU A 126 7.62 22.44 12.55
N GLN A 127 8.17 23.58 12.98
CA GLN A 127 9.06 24.38 12.15
C GLN A 127 10.34 23.62 11.78
N ILE A 128 10.98 22.98 12.75
CA ILE A 128 12.19 22.18 12.52
C ILE A 128 11.90 21.01 11.58
N LEU A 129 10.74 20.35 11.74
CA LEU A 129 10.31 19.27 10.87
C LEU A 129 10.07 19.78 9.44
N LYS A 130 9.41 20.92 9.29
CA LYS A 130 9.15 21.55 7.99
C LYS A 130 10.46 21.89 7.30
N ASP A 131 11.39 22.57 7.98
CA ASP A 131 12.71 22.91 7.46
C ASP A 131 13.52 21.66 7.04
N PHE A 132 13.35 20.55 7.76
CA PHE A 132 13.98 19.28 7.43
C PHE A 132 13.39 18.66 6.17
N LEU A 133 12.06 18.62 6.06
CA LEU A 133 11.37 18.07 4.88
C LEU A 133 11.61 18.92 3.62
N GLU A 134 11.71 20.24 3.75
CA GLU A 134 12.02 21.14 2.63
C GLU A 134 13.41 20.90 2.02
N ARG A 135 14.35 20.32 2.76
CA ARG A 135 15.67 19.93 2.21
C ARG A 135 15.60 18.74 1.28
N GLY A 136 14.54 17.94 1.33
CA GLY A 136 14.35 16.75 0.50
C GLY A 136 15.35 15.62 0.79
N GLU A 137 16.06 15.67 1.92
CA GLU A 137 17.02 14.65 2.31
C GLU A 137 16.29 13.40 2.80
N MET A 138 16.30 12.34 2.00
CA MET A 138 15.67 11.06 2.36
C MET A 138 16.56 10.19 3.27
N ILE A 139 17.87 10.45 3.29
CA ILE A 139 18.82 9.77 4.19
C ILE A 139 19.08 10.63 5.41
N VAL A 140 18.74 10.09 6.57
CA VAL A 140 18.97 10.70 7.87
C VAL A 140 20.25 10.15 8.48
N ASN A 141 21.21 11.03 8.74
CA ASN A 141 22.44 10.72 9.47
C ASN A 141 22.28 11.23 10.90
N GLY A 142 22.34 10.35 11.87
CA GLY A 142 22.15 10.70 13.27
C GLY A 142 22.98 9.85 14.22
N THR A 143 22.81 10.12 15.50
CA THR A 143 23.42 9.35 16.59
C THR A 143 22.34 8.74 17.45
N VAL A 144 22.50 7.48 17.83
CA VAL A 144 21.59 6.80 18.75
C VAL A 144 21.60 7.51 20.11
N LYS A 145 20.45 8.08 20.49
CA LYS A 145 20.28 8.78 21.76
C LYS A 145 19.94 7.84 22.89
N ARG A 146 18.94 6.98 22.67
CA ARG A 146 18.42 6.00 23.63
C ARG A 146 17.66 4.88 22.95
N LEU A 147 17.40 3.83 23.71
CA LEU A 147 16.53 2.72 23.33
C LEU A 147 15.23 2.82 24.14
N GLU A 148 14.09 2.73 23.48
CA GLU A 148 12.76 2.77 24.09
C GLU A 148 11.90 1.61 23.62
N ARG A 149 11.56 0.68 24.50
CA ARG A 149 10.69 -0.49 24.22
C ARG A 149 11.14 -1.35 23.03
N GLY A 150 12.45 -1.34 22.73
CA GLY A 150 13.03 -2.07 21.60
C GLY A 150 13.26 -1.21 20.34
N ASP A 151 12.68 -0.03 20.27
CA ASP A 151 12.94 0.95 19.22
C ASP A 151 14.18 1.79 19.54
N VAL A 152 14.84 2.27 18.50
CA VAL A 152 16.01 3.15 18.61
C VAL A 152 15.58 4.59 18.35
N ILE A 153 15.88 5.48 19.29
CA ILE A 153 15.68 6.91 19.10
C ILE A 153 16.99 7.53 18.62
N VAL A 154 16.95 8.09 17.43
CA VAL A 154 18.07 8.69 16.73
C VAL A 154 17.96 10.21 16.79
N GLU A 155 19.04 10.88 17.16
CA GLU A 155 19.15 12.34 17.14
C GLU A 155 19.90 12.79 15.88
N ALA A 156 19.20 13.52 15.03
CA ALA A 156 19.75 14.11 13.80
C ALA A 156 19.68 15.64 13.90
N GLY A 157 20.75 16.25 14.38
CA GLY A 157 20.80 17.70 14.68
C GLY A 157 19.81 18.08 15.78
N LYS A 158 18.74 18.78 15.44
CA LYS A 158 17.70 19.19 16.37
C LYS A 158 16.47 18.29 16.40
N ILE A 159 16.46 17.25 15.57
CA ILE A 159 15.31 16.36 15.36
C ILE A 159 15.56 15.04 16.07
N GLU A 160 14.54 14.52 16.74
CA GLU A 160 14.49 13.13 17.18
C GLU A 160 13.69 12.31 16.17
N ALA A 161 14.26 11.21 15.67
CA ALA A 161 13.62 10.26 14.79
C ALA A 161 13.54 8.89 15.46
N ARG A 162 12.52 8.11 15.17
CA ARG A 162 12.32 6.77 15.67
C ARG A 162 12.66 5.74 14.58
N LEU A 163 13.53 4.83 14.90
CA LEU A 163 13.82 3.64 14.12
C LEU A 163 13.16 2.45 14.85
N PRO A 164 11.98 1.98 14.38
CA PRO A 164 11.28 0.86 14.98
C PRO A 164 12.07 -0.43 14.86
N ARG A 165 11.82 -1.37 15.76
CA ARG A 165 12.54 -2.65 15.83
C ARG A 165 12.38 -3.48 14.54
N ASP A 166 11.20 -3.48 13.95
CA ASP A 166 10.88 -4.15 12.68
C ASP A 166 11.57 -3.51 11.47
N GLN A 167 11.98 -2.24 11.60
CA GLN A 167 12.71 -1.47 10.59
C GLN A 167 14.25 -1.49 10.79
N MET A 168 14.73 -2.24 11.76
CA MET A 168 16.17 -2.47 11.98
C MET A 168 16.65 -3.68 11.19
N ILE A 169 17.90 -3.65 10.74
CA ILE A 169 18.51 -4.81 10.10
C ILE A 169 18.60 -5.96 11.13
N PRO A 170 18.14 -7.17 10.82
CA PRO A 170 18.26 -8.30 11.71
C PRO A 170 19.72 -8.53 12.17
N LYS A 171 19.92 -8.76 13.47
CA LYS A 171 21.24 -8.93 14.11
C LYS A 171 22.09 -7.67 14.28
N GLU A 172 21.61 -6.51 13.84
CA GLU A 172 22.26 -5.24 14.14
C GLU A 172 22.08 -4.88 15.62
N ASN A 173 23.15 -4.49 16.27
CA ASN A 173 23.12 -4.15 17.70
C ASN A 173 23.54 -2.68 17.89
N LEU A 174 22.58 -1.79 17.75
CA LEU A 174 22.77 -0.35 17.91
C LEU A 174 22.80 0.02 19.40
N ARG A 175 23.77 0.80 19.80
CA ARG A 175 23.96 1.27 21.18
C ARG A 175 23.88 2.79 21.25
N PRO A 176 23.49 3.36 22.41
CA PRO A 176 23.57 4.80 22.61
C PRO A 176 24.99 5.34 22.32
N GLY A 177 25.06 6.36 21.48
CA GLY A 177 26.31 6.96 20.99
C GLY A 177 26.75 6.44 19.62
N ASP A 178 26.21 5.36 19.10
CA ASP A 178 26.55 4.87 17.77
C ASP A 178 25.99 5.82 16.69
N ARG A 179 26.76 5.99 15.61
CA ARG A 179 26.27 6.68 14.42
C ARG A 179 25.42 5.74 13.60
N VAL A 180 24.28 6.24 13.16
CA VAL A 180 23.32 5.49 12.36
C VAL A 180 22.92 6.32 11.14
N ARG A 181 22.89 5.66 9.99
CA ARG A 181 22.34 6.17 8.74
C ARG A 181 21.06 5.38 8.44
N ALA A 182 19.95 6.05 8.16
CA ALA A 182 18.68 5.39 7.89
C ALA A 182 17.86 6.19 6.87
N PHE A 183 16.92 5.52 6.24
CA PHE A 183 15.98 6.11 5.28
C PHE A 183 14.76 6.69 6.02
N LEU A 184 14.31 7.87 5.60
CA LEU A 184 13.07 8.48 6.06
C LEU A 184 11.89 7.69 5.47
N LEU A 185 11.29 6.81 6.27
CA LEU A 185 10.19 5.97 5.79
C LEU A 185 8.88 6.76 5.70
N ARG A 186 8.54 7.48 6.75
CA ARG A 186 7.33 8.30 6.84
C ARG A 186 7.40 9.30 7.98
N VAL A 187 6.46 10.24 7.96
CA VAL A 187 6.27 11.23 9.03
C VAL A 187 4.92 10.98 9.70
N ASP A 188 4.94 10.59 10.97
CA ASP A 188 3.75 10.40 11.78
C ASP A 188 3.49 11.65 12.63
N ARG A 189 2.43 12.39 12.36
CA ARG A 189 2.05 13.59 13.11
C ARG A 189 1.41 13.24 14.45
N THR A 190 2.19 12.71 15.37
CA THR A 190 1.73 12.38 16.72
C THR A 190 1.95 13.56 17.68
N PRO A 191 1.02 13.84 18.62
CA PRO A 191 1.17 14.93 19.57
C PRO A 191 2.37 14.77 20.52
N ARG A 192 2.80 13.54 20.74
CA ARG A 192 3.92 13.21 21.65
C ARG A 192 4.90 12.24 21.02
N GLY A 193 6.20 12.53 21.14
CA GLY A 193 7.28 11.66 20.68
C GLY A 193 7.89 12.08 19.33
N PRO A 194 8.81 11.27 18.80
CA PRO A 194 9.43 11.48 17.49
C PRO A 194 8.39 11.31 16.36
N GLN A 195 8.34 12.28 15.46
CA GLN A 195 7.41 12.28 14.33
C GLN A 195 8.00 11.63 13.08
N ILE A 196 9.32 11.55 12.99
CA ILE A 196 10.03 10.94 11.86
C ILE A 196 10.25 9.46 12.15
N ILE A 197 9.75 8.62 11.27
CA ILE A 197 9.96 7.17 11.30
C ILE A 197 11.02 6.81 10.27
N LEU A 198 12.04 6.13 10.75
CA LEU A 198 13.18 5.68 9.96
C LEU A 198 13.08 4.20 9.60
N SER A 199 13.71 3.80 8.51
CA SER A 199 13.90 2.40 8.13
C SER A 199 15.34 2.15 7.69
N ARG A 200 15.84 0.97 8.05
CA ARG A 200 17.08 0.39 7.53
C ARG A 200 16.82 -0.88 6.72
N THR A 201 15.55 -1.33 6.66
CA THR A 201 15.13 -2.51 5.92
C THR A 201 14.50 -2.18 4.56
N ALA A 202 13.98 -0.97 4.36
CA ALA A 202 13.35 -0.55 3.12
C ALA A 202 14.29 -0.70 1.90
N SER A 203 13.71 -1.07 0.75
CA SER A 203 14.44 -1.16 -0.53
C SER A 203 14.95 0.20 -1.01
N ASP A 204 14.20 1.27 -0.74
CA ASP A 204 14.63 2.64 -1.03
C ASP A 204 15.93 3.03 -0.31
N PHE A 205 16.20 2.44 0.84
CA PHE A 205 17.42 2.71 1.59
C PHE A 205 18.67 2.30 0.81
N ILE A 206 18.69 1.09 0.23
CA ILE A 206 19.84 0.65 -0.58
C ILE A 206 19.98 1.48 -1.86
N MET A 207 18.85 1.86 -2.50
CA MET A 207 18.89 2.70 -3.69
C MET A 207 19.54 4.06 -3.38
N LYS A 208 19.12 4.69 -2.28
CA LYS A 208 19.71 5.96 -1.83
C LYS A 208 21.16 5.85 -1.38
N LEU A 209 21.58 4.72 -0.83
CA LEU A 209 23.00 4.48 -0.52
C LEU A 209 23.84 4.42 -1.80
N PHE A 210 23.34 3.75 -2.84
CA PHE A 210 24.05 3.73 -4.12
C PHE A 210 24.08 5.11 -4.80
N GLU A 211 23.01 5.91 -4.71
CA GLU A 211 23.03 7.30 -5.19
C GLU A 211 24.16 8.12 -4.54
N LEU A 212 24.41 7.90 -3.24
CA LEU A 212 25.49 8.60 -2.52
C LEU A 212 26.89 8.09 -2.88
N GLU A 213 27.03 6.77 -3.12
CA GLU A 213 28.35 6.16 -3.38
C GLU A 213 28.74 6.15 -4.86
N VAL A 214 27.77 6.36 -5.78
CA VAL A 214 27.96 6.31 -7.24
C VAL A 214 27.58 7.66 -7.84
N PRO A 215 28.54 8.59 -8.02
CA PRO A 215 28.26 9.93 -8.54
C PRO A 215 27.59 9.96 -9.92
N GLU A 216 27.79 8.92 -10.71
CA GLU A 216 27.19 8.78 -12.05
C GLU A 216 25.66 8.65 -11.96
N ILE A 217 25.10 8.16 -10.83
CA ILE A 217 23.66 8.11 -10.57
C ILE A 217 23.16 9.52 -10.21
N GLU A 218 23.86 10.24 -9.34
CA GLU A 218 23.53 11.62 -8.96
C GLU A 218 23.54 12.56 -10.18
N GLN A 219 24.48 12.33 -11.12
CA GLN A 219 24.57 13.09 -12.37
C GLN A 219 23.50 12.70 -13.41
N GLY A 220 22.66 11.72 -13.15
CA GLY A 220 21.62 11.26 -14.06
C GLY A 220 22.13 10.44 -15.25
N LEU A 221 23.39 10.01 -15.25
CA LEU A 221 23.99 9.16 -16.29
C LEU A 221 23.54 7.70 -16.18
N MET A 222 23.16 7.31 -14.96
CA MET A 222 22.66 5.99 -14.61
C MET A 222 21.43 6.13 -13.71
N THR A 223 20.58 5.12 -13.71
CA THR A 223 19.41 5.06 -12.82
C THR A 223 19.29 3.68 -12.19
N ILE A 224 18.82 3.63 -10.96
CA ILE A 224 18.37 2.38 -10.33
C ILE A 224 16.86 2.29 -10.57
N LYS A 225 16.42 1.24 -11.24
CA LYS A 225 15.02 1.03 -11.63
C LYS A 225 14.21 0.36 -10.53
N SER A 226 14.80 -0.64 -9.89
CA SER A 226 14.16 -1.40 -8.81
C SER A 226 15.21 -1.97 -7.86
N ALA A 227 14.76 -2.36 -6.66
CA ALA A 227 15.58 -3.06 -5.69
C ALA A 227 14.71 -4.04 -4.90
N ALA A 228 15.19 -5.26 -4.74
CA ALA A 228 14.61 -6.29 -3.89
C ALA A 228 15.57 -6.63 -2.75
N ARG A 229 15.04 -6.85 -1.55
CA ARG A 229 15.91 -6.89 -0.39
C ARG A 229 15.45 -7.86 0.70
N ASP A 230 16.37 -8.71 1.11
CA ASP A 230 16.27 -9.51 2.32
C ASP A 230 17.26 -8.94 3.34
N ALA A 231 16.76 -8.01 4.16
CA ALA A 231 17.58 -7.13 4.97
C ALA A 231 18.58 -7.89 5.86
N GLY A 232 19.85 -7.52 5.78
CA GLY A 232 20.97 -8.14 6.51
C GLY A 232 21.45 -9.48 5.95
N ILE A 233 20.91 -9.93 4.81
CA ILE A 233 21.30 -11.19 4.17
C ILE A 233 21.74 -10.93 2.72
N ARG A 234 20.83 -10.53 1.86
CA ARG A 234 21.09 -10.32 0.43
C ARG A 234 20.13 -9.32 -0.18
N ALA A 235 20.60 -8.53 -1.13
CA ALA A 235 19.80 -7.65 -1.94
C ALA A 235 20.14 -7.79 -3.41
N LYS A 236 19.20 -7.41 -4.28
CA LYS A 236 19.42 -7.24 -5.72
C LYS A 236 18.99 -5.83 -6.10
N ILE A 237 19.77 -5.18 -6.95
CA ILE A 237 19.43 -3.88 -7.53
C ILE A 237 19.47 -3.95 -9.05
N ALA A 238 18.50 -3.34 -9.72
CA ALA A 238 18.45 -3.25 -11.16
C ALA A 238 18.94 -1.87 -11.61
N VAL A 239 20.02 -1.84 -12.38
CA VAL A 239 20.65 -0.62 -12.84
C VAL A 239 20.51 -0.46 -14.36
N HIS A 240 20.27 0.77 -14.79
CA HIS A 240 20.11 1.10 -16.21
C HIS A 240 20.94 2.32 -16.56
N THR A 241 21.45 2.36 -17.79
CA THR A 241 22.10 3.53 -18.38
C THR A 241 21.65 3.72 -19.83
N THR A 242 21.51 4.95 -20.23
CA THR A 242 21.27 5.33 -21.64
C THR A 242 22.58 5.53 -22.43
N ASP A 243 23.69 5.75 -21.73
CA ASP A 243 25.00 5.92 -22.37
C ASP A 243 25.72 4.58 -22.54
N ARG A 244 25.82 4.09 -23.76
CA ARG A 244 26.48 2.83 -24.11
C ARG A 244 27.97 2.76 -23.75
N ARG A 245 28.59 3.89 -23.39
CA ARG A 245 30.01 3.95 -22.99
C ARG A 245 30.21 3.63 -21.51
N ILE A 246 29.16 3.62 -20.72
CA ILE A 246 29.19 3.36 -19.29
C ILE A 246 28.83 1.89 -19.08
N ASP A 247 29.68 1.14 -18.39
CA ASP A 247 29.33 -0.14 -17.83
C ASP A 247 28.60 0.07 -16.49
N PRO A 248 27.27 -0.12 -16.42
CA PRO A 248 26.52 0.19 -15.21
C PRO A 248 26.87 -0.74 -14.06
N ILE A 249 27.15 -2.01 -14.32
CA ILE A 249 27.52 -2.98 -13.28
C ILE A 249 28.90 -2.62 -12.73
N GLY A 250 29.90 -2.45 -13.60
CA GLY A 250 31.26 -2.11 -13.20
C GLY A 250 31.34 -0.78 -12.47
N THR A 251 30.51 0.20 -12.87
CA THR A 251 30.43 1.52 -12.21
C THR A 251 29.89 1.42 -10.78
N CYS A 252 28.85 0.64 -10.55
CA CYS A 252 28.30 0.40 -9.22
C CYS A 252 29.24 -0.45 -8.34
N VAL A 253 29.94 -1.41 -8.92
CA VAL A 253 30.96 -2.19 -8.20
C VAL A 253 32.11 -1.30 -7.75
N GLY A 254 32.58 -0.45 -8.65
CA GLY A 254 33.70 0.45 -8.41
C GLY A 254 35.07 -0.26 -8.44
N VAL A 255 36.14 0.51 -8.31
CA VAL A 255 37.51 -0.04 -8.34
C VAL A 255 37.71 -1.05 -7.23
N ARG A 256 38.01 -2.30 -7.62
CA ARG A 256 38.18 -3.43 -6.69
C ARG A 256 36.99 -3.65 -5.76
N GLY A 257 35.80 -3.27 -6.16
CA GLY A 257 34.58 -3.42 -5.37
C GLY A 257 34.39 -2.37 -4.27
N SER A 258 35.11 -1.26 -4.30
CA SER A 258 35.11 -0.28 -3.21
C SER A 258 33.72 0.31 -2.95
N ARG A 259 32.95 0.63 -4.00
CA ARG A 259 31.61 1.24 -3.86
C ARG A 259 30.58 0.25 -3.31
N VAL A 260 30.51 -0.94 -3.90
CA VAL A 260 29.58 -1.98 -3.41
C VAL A 260 29.95 -2.44 -1.99
N GLN A 261 31.23 -2.45 -1.63
CA GLN A 261 31.68 -2.78 -0.28
C GLN A 261 31.31 -1.71 0.74
N ALA A 262 31.33 -0.41 0.37
CA ALA A 262 30.88 0.68 1.22
C ALA A 262 29.38 0.52 1.56
N VAL A 263 28.55 0.23 0.55
CA VAL A 263 27.13 -0.06 0.75
C VAL A 263 26.92 -1.32 1.58
N THR A 264 27.60 -2.42 1.25
CA THR A 264 27.52 -3.69 2.01
C THR A 264 27.88 -3.48 3.48
N HIS A 265 28.89 -2.66 3.77
CA HIS A 265 29.31 -2.37 5.14
C HIS A 265 28.23 -1.56 5.90
N GLU A 266 27.62 -0.57 5.25
CA GLU A 266 26.52 0.20 5.83
C GLU A 266 25.30 -0.68 6.12
N LEU A 267 25.06 -1.70 5.30
CA LEU A 267 23.95 -2.67 5.42
C LEU A 267 24.30 -3.89 6.32
N ALA A 268 25.24 -3.73 7.25
CA ALA A 268 25.65 -4.77 8.21
C ALA A 268 26.13 -6.08 7.56
N GLY A 269 26.75 -6.00 6.39
CA GLY A 269 27.33 -7.15 5.68
C GLY A 269 26.37 -7.81 4.68
N GLU A 270 25.27 -7.18 4.34
CA GLU A 270 24.31 -7.65 3.33
C GLU A 270 24.98 -7.75 1.95
N ARG A 271 24.85 -8.91 1.29
CA ARG A 271 25.42 -9.11 -0.04
C ARG A 271 24.55 -8.44 -1.08
N VAL A 272 25.18 -7.67 -1.98
CA VAL A 272 24.44 -6.96 -3.01
C VAL A 272 24.80 -7.49 -4.38
N ASP A 273 23.79 -7.98 -5.10
CA ASP A 273 23.88 -8.37 -6.51
C ASP A 273 23.41 -7.20 -7.38
N ILE A 274 24.21 -6.84 -8.36
CA ILE A 274 23.90 -5.76 -9.30
C ILE A 274 23.48 -6.40 -10.61
N VAL A 275 22.25 -6.11 -11.05
CA VAL A 275 21.60 -6.68 -12.22
C VAL A 275 21.42 -5.58 -13.27
N LEU A 276 21.68 -5.90 -14.54
CA LEU A 276 21.37 -4.99 -15.63
C LEU A 276 19.85 -5.01 -15.89
N TRP A 277 19.23 -3.86 -15.80
CA TRP A 277 17.83 -3.73 -16.17
C TRP A 277 17.67 -3.79 -17.71
N SER A 278 16.62 -4.43 -18.18
CA SER A 278 16.27 -4.57 -19.59
C SER A 278 14.79 -4.26 -19.79
N ASP A 279 14.46 -3.67 -20.97
CA ASP A 279 13.07 -3.50 -21.42
C ASP A 279 12.43 -4.85 -21.79
N ASP A 280 13.24 -5.85 -22.16
CA ASP A 280 12.81 -7.23 -22.38
C ASP A 280 12.69 -7.93 -21.02
N PRO A 281 11.46 -8.30 -20.60
CA PRO A 281 11.25 -8.94 -19.29
C PRO A 281 11.99 -10.27 -19.15
N ALA A 282 12.08 -11.07 -20.24
CA ALA A 282 12.77 -12.36 -20.21
C ALA A 282 14.27 -12.17 -19.94
N GLN A 283 14.90 -11.24 -20.64
CA GLN A 283 16.30 -10.91 -20.43
C GLN A 283 16.55 -10.35 -19.03
N PHE A 284 15.61 -9.57 -18.50
CA PHE A 284 15.72 -9.03 -17.15
C PHE A 284 15.63 -10.13 -16.08
N VAL A 285 14.70 -11.09 -16.23
CA VAL A 285 14.58 -12.24 -15.32
C VAL A 285 15.82 -13.14 -15.39
N ILE A 286 16.36 -13.41 -16.60
CA ILE A 286 17.62 -14.15 -16.75
C ILE A 286 18.74 -13.48 -15.97
N GLY A 287 18.91 -12.17 -16.13
CA GLY A 287 19.90 -11.39 -15.39
C GLY A 287 19.66 -11.40 -13.88
N ALA A 288 18.41 -11.35 -13.44
CA ALA A 288 18.04 -11.34 -12.03
C ALA A 288 18.29 -12.69 -11.33
N LEU A 289 18.25 -13.80 -12.05
CA LEU A 289 18.52 -15.13 -11.52
C LEU A 289 20.02 -15.44 -11.38
N ALA A 290 20.90 -14.59 -11.93
CA ALA A 290 22.35 -14.79 -11.76
C ALA A 290 22.71 -15.10 -10.28
N PRO A 291 23.67 -16.04 -10.04
CA PRO A 291 24.64 -16.62 -10.98
C PRO A 291 24.15 -17.92 -11.69
N ALA A 292 22.88 -18.30 -11.56
CA ALA A 292 22.38 -19.49 -12.25
C ALA A 292 22.30 -19.26 -13.76
N ASN A 293 22.61 -20.32 -14.52
CA ASN A 293 22.45 -20.31 -15.97
C ASN A 293 21.03 -20.78 -16.33
N VAL A 294 20.34 -20.01 -17.14
CA VAL A 294 19.00 -20.32 -17.63
C VAL A 294 19.11 -20.92 -19.03
N SER A 295 18.47 -22.07 -19.24
CA SER A 295 18.49 -22.81 -20.51
C SER A 295 17.40 -22.26 -21.45
N SER A 296 16.18 -22.06 -20.95
CA SER A 296 15.08 -21.47 -21.69
C SER A 296 14.09 -20.77 -20.74
N ILE A 297 13.25 -19.92 -21.29
CA ILE A 297 12.22 -19.21 -20.55
C ILE A 297 10.92 -19.17 -21.37
N VAL A 298 9.82 -19.43 -20.72
CA VAL A 298 8.47 -19.31 -21.30
C VAL A 298 7.75 -18.20 -20.55
N VAL A 299 7.23 -17.24 -21.30
CA VAL A 299 6.56 -16.06 -20.75
C VAL A 299 5.06 -16.24 -20.88
N ASP A 300 4.35 -16.14 -19.76
CA ASP A 300 2.90 -16.10 -19.68
C ASP A 300 2.49 -14.67 -19.29
N GLU A 301 2.10 -13.89 -20.30
CA GLU A 301 1.72 -12.49 -20.10
C GLU A 301 0.38 -12.35 -19.37
N GLU A 302 -0.56 -13.30 -19.57
CA GLU A 302 -1.88 -13.25 -18.96
C GLU A 302 -1.82 -13.41 -17.43
N ARG A 303 -0.97 -14.33 -16.98
CA ARG A 303 -0.74 -14.59 -15.54
C ARG A 303 0.37 -13.75 -14.94
N HIS A 304 1.05 -12.94 -15.76
CA HIS A 304 2.24 -12.20 -15.37
C HIS A 304 3.31 -13.10 -14.72
N ALA A 305 3.49 -14.31 -15.29
CA ALA A 305 4.35 -15.36 -14.80
C ALA A 305 5.38 -15.78 -15.85
N MET A 306 6.51 -16.30 -15.40
CA MET A 306 7.55 -16.87 -16.24
C MET A 306 7.98 -18.24 -15.74
N ASP A 307 7.94 -19.22 -16.61
CA ASP A 307 8.48 -20.55 -16.38
C ASP A 307 9.93 -20.58 -16.89
N VAL A 308 10.86 -20.73 -15.96
CA VAL A 308 12.30 -20.68 -16.21
C VAL A 308 12.87 -22.07 -16.12
N VAL A 309 13.40 -22.56 -17.23
CA VAL A 309 14.02 -23.87 -17.32
C VAL A 309 15.51 -23.75 -17.07
N VAL A 310 16.01 -24.56 -16.16
CA VAL A 310 17.42 -24.65 -15.81
C VAL A 310 17.90 -26.10 -15.84
N ASP A 311 19.20 -26.30 -16.00
CA ASP A 311 19.79 -27.62 -15.85
C ASP A 311 19.68 -28.12 -14.40
N GLU A 312 19.57 -29.42 -14.17
CA GLU A 312 19.43 -30.01 -12.84
C GLU A 312 20.57 -29.56 -11.87
N ALA A 313 21.77 -29.37 -12.40
CA ALA A 313 22.91 -28.88 -11.62
C ALA A 313 22.76 -27.42 -11.17
N GLU A 314 22.02 -26.60 -11.92
CA GLU A 314 21.80 -25.20 -11.64
C GLU A 314 20.53 -24.92 -10.81
N LEU A 315 19.63 -25.91 -10.68
CA LEU A 315 18.35 -25.77 -9.99
C LEU A 315 18.51 -25.24 -8.55
N ALA A 316 19.42 -25.82 -7.79
CA ALA A 316 19.68 -25.40 -6.42
C ALA A 316 20.25 -23.97 -6.34
N VAL A 317 21.01 -23.55 -7.33
CA VAL A 317 21.58 -22.19 -7.43
C VAL A 317 20.50 -21.17 -7.84
N ALA A 318 19.65 -21.54 -8.79
CA ALA A 318 18.55 -20.71 -9.29
C ALA A 318 17.53 -20.43 -8.18
N ILE A 319 17.11 -21.46 -7.45
CA ILE A 319 16.20 -21.32 -6.31
C ILE A 319 16.90 -20.57 -5.17
N GLY A 320 18.16 -20.93 -4.89
CA GLY A 320 18.91 -20.39 -3.76
C GLY A 320 18.47 -20.99 -2.42
N ARG A 321 19.19 -20.66 -1.36
CA ARG A 321 18.91 -21.16 -0.01
C ARG A 321 17.54 -20.68 0.47
N GLY A 322 16.60 -21.61 0.69
CA GLY A 322 15.24 -21.29 1.13
C GLY A 322 14.44 -20.45 0.14
N GLY A 323 14.70 -20.60 -1.16
CA GLY A 323 14.00 -19.83 -2.20
C GLY A 323 14.44 -18.36 -2.32
N GLN A 324 15.52 -17.96 -1.66
CA GLN A 324 15.93 -16.54 -1.59
C GLN A 324 16.25 -15.94 -2.96
N ASN A 325 16.95 -16.69 -3.83
CA ASN A 325 17.36 -16.13 -5.12
C ASN A 325 16.18 -15.89 -6.04
N VAL A 326 15.27 -16.87 -6.15
CA VAL A 326 14.05 -16.73 -6.97
C VAL A 326 13.11 -15.67 -6.41
N ARG A 327 12.91 -15.62 -5.07
CA ARG A 327 12.06 -14.60 -4.44
C ARG A 327 12.58 -13.19 -4.69
N LEU A 328 13.87 -12.95 -4.48
CA LEU A 328 14.47 -11.63 -4.77
C LEU A 328 14.43 -11.29 -6.26
N ALA A 329 14.57 -12.26 -7.15
CA ALA A 329 14.44 -12.05 -8.58
C ALA A 329 12.98 -11.69 -8.95
N SER A 330 12.01 -12.38 -8.37
CA SER A 330 10.58 -12.09 -8.55
C SER A 330 10.22 -10.68 -8.04
N GLU A 331 10.63 -10.32 -6.82
CA GLU A 331 10.42 -8.98 -6.25
C GLU A 331 11.11 -7.89 -7.08
N LEU A 332 12.31 -8.15 -7.61
CA LEU A 332 13.08 -7.19 -8.40
C LEU A 332 12.42 -6.91 -9.76
N THR A 333 11.92 -7.96 -10.41
CA THR A 333 11.38 -7.89 -11.78
C THR A 333 9.89 -7.62 -11.80
N GLY A 334 9.17 -7.92 -10.72
CA GLY A 334 7.72 -7.85 -10.63
C GLY A 334 7.00 -9.05 -11.26
N TRP A 335 7.73 -10.06 -11.79
CA TRP A 335 7.18 -11.26 -12.41
C TRP A 335 7.14 -12.43 -11.43
N GLN A 336 6.09 -13.23 -11.49
CA GLN A 336 6.08 -14.51 -10.80
C GLN A 336 7.00 -15.48 -11.54
N ILE A 337 8.04 -15.98 -10.85
CA ILE A 337 9.06 -16.83 -11.48
C ILE A 337 8.91 -18.25 -10.94
N ASN A 338 8.63 -19.19 -11.84
CA ASN A 338 8.62 -20.62 -11.56
C ASN A 338 9.89 -21.24 -12.15
N ILE A 339 10.64 -21.94 -11.32
CA ILE A 339 11.87 -22.59 -11.76
C ILE A 339 11.63 -24.09 -11.87
N MET A 340 12.00 -24.68 -13.00
CA MET A 340 11.85 -26.11 -13.26
C MET A 340 13.05 -26.66 -14.03
N THR A 341 13.20 -27.97 -14.00
CA THR A 341 14.19 -28.66 -14.83
C THR A 341 13.70 -28.88 -16.24
N SER A 342 14.60 -29.23 -17.17
CA SER A 342 14.22 -29.58 -18.54
C SER A 342 13.26 -30.78 -18.57
N GLU A 343 13.47 -31.76 -17.68
CA GLU A 343 12.60 -32.94 -17.58
C GLU A 343 11.19 -32.57 -17.08
N GLU A 344 11.11 -31.70 -16.07
CA GLU A 344 9.82 -31.20 -15.53
C GLU A 344 9.08 -30.34 -16.57
N SER A 345 9.81 -29.53 -17.34
CA SER A 345 9.25 -28.74 -18.44
C SER A 345 8.70 -29.60 -19.55
N GLU A 346 9.44 -30.64 -19.97
CA GLU A 346 8.98 -31.61 -20.98
C GLU A 346 7.74 -32.37 -20.48
N GLN A 347 7.74 -32.84 -19.26
CA GLN A 347 6.58 -33.54 -18.66
C GLN A 347 5.35 -32.63 -18.59
N ARG A 348 5.53 -31.37 -18.19
CA ARG A 348 4.43 -30.39 -18.14
C ARG A 348 3.88 -30.08 -19.54
N SER A 349 4.77 -29.85 -20.51
CA SER A 349 4.39 -29.65 -21.90
C SER A 349 3.63 -30.86 -22.47
N GLU A 350 4.08 -32.07 -22.16
CA GLU A 350 3.40 -33.29 -22.58
C GLU A 350 2.03 -33.45 -21.91
N GLN A 351 1.93 -33.13 -20.62
CA GLN A 351 0.65 -33.14 -19.90
C GLN A 351 -0.33 -32.08 -20.46
N GLU A 352 0.17 -30.89 -20.79
CA GLU A 352 -0.66 -29.84 -21.41
C GLU A 352 -1.14 -30.27 -22.79
N LYS A 353 -0.25 -30.82 -23.63
CA LYS A 353 -0.64 -31.40 -24.93
C LYS A 353 -1.69 -32.48 -24.75
N GLN A 354 -1.51 -33.36 -23.79
CA GLN A 354 -2.44 -34.46 -23.56
C GLN A 354 -3.81 -33.94 -23.08
N ARG A 355 -3.88 -32.90 -22.27
CA ARG A 355 -5.13 -32.25 -21.88
C ARG A 355 -5.83 -31.60 -23.07
N VAL A 356 -5.07 -30.95 -23.95
CA VAL A 356 -5.64 -30.35 -25.15
C VAL A 356 -6.17 -31.45 -26.11
N VAL A 357 -5.46 -32.56 -26.27
CA VAL A 357 -5.90 -33.74 -27.03
C VAL A 357 -7.22 -34.29 -26.43
N GLU A 358 -7.28 -34.50 -25.11
CA GLU A 358 -8.50 -34.97 -24.43
C GLU A 358 -9.66 -33.97 -24.62
N THR A 359 -9.40 -32.68 -24.58
CA THR A 359 -10.39 -31.62 -24.81
C THR A 359 -10.90 -31.66 -26.25
N PHE A 360 -10.03 -31.79 -27.23
CA PHE A 360 -10.43 -31.88 -28.64
C PHE A 360 -11.23 -33.16 -28.90
N MET A 361 -10.80 -34.31 -28.37
CA MET A 361 -11.54 -35.55 -28.46
C MET A 361 -12.97 -35.42 -27.89
N ALA A 362 -13.09 -34.86 -26.68
CA ALA A 362 -14.35 -34.71 -25.99
C ALA A 362 -15.30 -33.68 -26.62
N LYS A 363 -14.75 -32.54 -27.07
CA LYS A 363 -15.56 -31.42 -27.54
C LYS A 363 -15.79 -31.43 -29.06
N LEU A 364 -14.83 -31.89 -29.84
CA LEU A 364 -14.97 -31.98 -31.32
C LEU A 364 -15.47 -33.34 -31.78
N ASP A 365 -15.58 -34.34 -30.90
CA ASP A 365 -15.95 -35.70 -31.21
C ASP A 365 -15.06 -36.29 -32.36
N VAL A 366 -13.74 -36.21 -32.13
CA VAL A 366 -12.71 -36.70 -33.05
C VAL A 366 -11.88 -37.81 -32.42
N ASP A 367 -11.28 -38.64 -33.27
CA ASP A 367 -10.38 -39.69 -32.81
C ASP A 367 -9.05 -39.10 -32.28
N GLN A 368 -8.35 -39.88 -31.49
CA GLN A 368 -7.08 -39.46 -30.86
C GLN A 368 -6.05 -39.04 -31.91
N GLU A 369 -5.95 -39.77 -33.02
CA GLU A 369 -5.00 -39.46 -34.08
C GLU A 369 -5.24 -38.05 -34.69
N VAL A 370 -6.51 -37.69 -34.90
CA VAL A 370 -6.89 -36.34 -35.41
C VAL A 370 -6.57 -35.26 -34.41
N ALA A 371 -6.86 -35.50 -33.12
CA ALA A 371 -6.57 -34.55 -32.03
C ALA A 371 -5.06 -34.34 -31.84
N GLU A 372 -4.25 -35.43 -31.92
CA GLU A 372 -2.79 -35.35 -31.84
C GLU A 372 -2.18 -34.58 -33.03
N VAL A 373 -2.72 -34.74 -34.22
CA VAL A 373 -2.29 -33.95 -35.38
C VAL A 373 -2.57 -32.48 -35.20
N LEU A 374 -3.77 -32.11 -34.75
CA LEU A 374 -4.13 -30.71 -34.45
C LEU A 374 -3.18 -30.08 -33.43
N VAL A 375 -2.92 -30.79 -32.32
CA VAL A 375 -1.99 -30.33 -31.29
C VAL A 375 -0.54 -30.28 -31.81
N GLY A 376 -0.15 -31.23 -32.66
CA GLY A 376 1.16 -31.28 -33.31
C GLY A 376 1.43 -30.09 -34.22
N GLU A 377 0.38 -29.59 -34.92
CA GLU A 377 0.41 -28.40 -35.77
C GLU A 377 0.29 -27.08 -34.98
N GLY A 378 0.16 -27.14 -33.65
CA GLY A 378 0.20 -25.98 -32.77
C GLY A 378 -1.16 -25.43 -32.35
N PHE A 379 -2.26 -26.11 -32.67
CA PHE A 379 -3.59 -25.71 -32.15
C PHE A 379 -3.70 -26.02 -30.68
N SER A 380 -4.05 -25.02 -29.88
CA SER A 380 -4.18 -25.08 -28.42
C SER A 380 -5.61 -24.86 -27.93
N SER A 381 -6.45 -24.25 -28.76
CA SER A 381 -7.82 -23.88 -28.40
C SER A 381 -8.84 -24.17 -29.49
N LEU A 382 -10.13 -24.24 -29.06
CA LEU A 382 -11.25 -24.41 -30.03
C LEU A 382 -11.46 -23.16 -30.86
N GLU A 383 -11.18 -22.01 -30.30
CA GLU A 383 -11.25 -20.72 -30.99
C GLU A 383 -10.30 -20.67 -32.19
N GLU A 384 -9.05 -21.14 -32.02
CA GLU A 384 -8.09 -21.22 -33.12
C GLU A 384 -8.63 -22.09 -34.26
N ILE A 385 -9.14 -23.28 -33.96
CA ILE A 385 -9.73 -24.18 -34.93
C ILE A 385 -10.96 -23.55 -35.63
N ALA A 386 -11.80 -22.86 -34.90
CA ALA A 386 -13.04 -22.26 -35.39
C ALA A 386 -12.77 -21.08 -36.36
N TYR A 387 -11.74 -20.29 -36.12
CA TYR A 387 -11.53 -19.01 -36.81
C TYR A 387 -10.32 -18.98 -37.74
N VAL A 388 -9.39 -19.94 -37.68
CA VAL A 388 -8.26 -20.02 -38.60
C VAL A 388 -8.72 -20.10 -40.06
N PRO A 389 -8.02 -19.47 -41.01
CA PRO A 389 -8.36 -19.57 -42.42
C PRO A 389 -8.30 -21.03 -42.95
N VAL A 390 -9.27 -21.42 -43.78
CA VAL A 390 -9.29 -22.79 -44.37
C VAL A 390 -8.00 -23.10 -45.12
N ALA A 391 -7.43 -22.11 -45.82
CA ALA A 391 -6.20 -22.27 -46.58
C ALA A 391 -5.01 -22.68 -45.68
N GLU A 392 -4.94 -22.19 -44.47
CA GLU A 392 -3.89 -22.51 -43.49
C GLU A 392 -4.04 -23.93 -42.95
N MET A 393 -5.28 -24.35 -42.64
CA MET A 393 -5.54 -25.75 -42.26
C MET A 393 -5.34 -26.73 -43.41
N MET A 394 -5.49 -26.29 -44.68
CA MET A 394 -5.24 -27.11 -45.87
C MET A 394 -3.74 -27.32 -46.19
N GLU A 395 -2.85 -26.53 -45.58
CA GLU A 395 -1.41 -26.76 -45.67
C GLU A 395 -0.97 -28.00 -44.88
N MET A 396 -1.79 -28.51 -43.98
CA MET A 396 -1.61 -29.79 -43.31
C MET A 396 -1.91 -30.94 -44.25
N GLU A 397 -0.95 -31.78 -44.55
CA GLU A 397 -1.13 -32.94 -45.44
C GLU A 397 -2.12 -33.99 -44.91
N ALA A 398 -2.49 -33.88 -43.61
CA ALA A 398 -3.35 -34.83 -42.90
C ALA A 398 -4.87 -34.63 -43.15
N PHE A 399 -5.32 -33.46 -43.60
CA PHE A 399 -6.73 -33.12 -43.69
C PHE A 399 -7.14 -32.71 -45.14
N ASP A 400 -8.31 -33.20 -45.55
CA ASP A 400 -8.97 -32.72 -46.78
C ASP A 400 -9.90 -31.54 -46.47
N GLU A 401 -10.36 -30.85 -47.51
CA GLU A 401 -11.22 -29.66 -47.39
C GLU A 401 -12.54 -29.96 -46.66
N ASP A 402 -13.10 -31.15 -46.81
CA ASP A 402 -14.34 -31.55 -46.18
C ASP A 402 -14.15 -31.74 -44.68
N THR A 403 -13.05 -32.40 -44.26
CA THR A 403 -12.67 -32.61 -42.86
C THR A 403 -12.36 -31.27 -42.16
N VAL A 404 -11.63 -30.39 -42.81
CA VAL A 404 -11.33 -29.04 -42.31
C VAL A 404 -12.63 -28.24 -42.00
N ASN A 405 -13.55 -28.26 -42.98
CA ASN A 405 -14.82 -27.56 -42.86
C ASN A 405 -15.69 -28.17 -41.74
N GLU A 406 -15.66 -29.48 -41.59
CA GLU A 406 -16.40 -30.18 -40.51
C GLU A 406 -15.79 -29.86 -39.15
N LEU A 407 -14.49 -29.92 -38.95
CA LEU A 407 -13.81 -29.55 -37.69
C LEU A 407 -14.12 -28.11 -37.28
N ARG A 408 -14.04 -27.18 -38.23
CA ARG A 408 -14.38 -25.77 -37.97
C ARG A 408 -15.83 -25.57 -37.60
N THR A 409 -16.73 -26.32 -38.24
CA THR A 409 -18.15 -26.24 -37.93
C THR A 409 -18.45 -26.82 -36.56
N ARG A 410 -17.83 -27.94 -36.18
CA ARG A 410 -17.94 -28.54 -34.88
C ARG A 410 -17.41 -27.58 -33.79
N ALA A 411 -16.22 -27.03 -33.97
CA ALA A 411 -15.63 -26.06 -33.05
C ALA A 411 -16.53 -24.84 -32.85
N ARG A 412 -17.07 -24.25 -33.93
CA ARG A 412 -18.03 -23.12 -33.81
C ARG A 412 -19.30 -23.49 -33.09
N ASN A 413 -19.84 -24.69 -33.33
CA ASN A 413 -21.06 -25.14 -32.65
C ASN A 413 -20.83 -25.34 -31.15
N VAL A 414 -19.68 -25.89 -30.77
CA VAL A 414 -19.30 -26.04 -29.36
C VAL A 414 -19.18 -24.67 -28.69
N LEU A 415 -18.41 -23.75 -29.28
CA LEU A 415 -18.26 -22.39 -28.77
C LEU A 415 -19.59 -21.64 -28.65
N LEU A 416 -20.46 -21.80 -29.66
CA LEU A 416 -21.81 -21.21 -29.63
C LEU A 416 -22.65 -21.81 -28.51
N THR A 417 -22.60 -23.14 -28.32
CA THR A 417 -23.32 -23.83 -27.24
C THR A 417 -22.81 -23.40 -25.88
N GLU A 418 -21.51 -23.27 -25.70
CA GLU A 418 -20.89 -22.77 -24.47
C GLU A 418 -21.25 -21.29 -24.20
N ALA A 419 -21.26 -20.46 -25.24
CA ALA A 419 -21.68 -19.07 -25.14
C ALA A 419 -23.15 -18.95 -24.70
N ILE A 420 -24.04 -19.74 -25.33
CA ILE A 420 -25.47 -19.76 -24.97
C ILE A 420 -25.65 -20.26 -23.52
N ALA A 421 -24.95 -21.33 -23.13
CA ALA A 421 -25.02 -21.85 -21.77
C ALA A 421 -24.49 -20.81 -20.73
N THR A 422 -23.48 -20.04 -21.10
CA THR A 422 -22.96 -18.94 -20.27
C THR A 422 -23.98 -17.79 -20.19
N GLU A 423 -24.60 -17.41 -21.33
CA GLU A 423 -25.66 -16.38 -21.32
C GLU A 423 -26.89 -16.84 -20.51
N GLU A 424 -27.29 -18.11 -20.61
CA GLU A 424 -28.40 -18.66 -19.79
C GLU A 424 -28.07 -18.59 -18.28
N LYS A 425 -26.83 -18.91 -17.90
CA LYS A 425 -26.35 -18.81 -16.51
C LYS A 425 -26.32 -17.36 -16.04
N LEU A 426 -25.79 -16.46 -16.87
CA LEU A 426 -25.78 -15.02 -16.58
C LEU A 426 -27.19 -14.45 -16.48
N GLY A 427 -28.15 -14.96 -17.28
CA GLY A 427 -29.57 -14.58 -17.20
C GLY A 427 -30.24 -14.95 -15.87
N THR A 428 -29.68 -15.88 -15.12
CA THR A 428 -30.14 -16.23 -13.76
C THR A 428 -29.44 -15.44 -12.67
N THR A 429 -28.37 -14.73 -13.00
CA THR A 429 -27.57 -13.95 -12.07
C THR A 429 -28.15 -12.54 -11.96
N THR A 430 -28.19 -11.99 -10.74
CA THR A 430 -28.71 -10.65 -10.52
C THR A 430 -27.73 -9.58 -11.03
N GLN A 431 -28.28 -8.43 -11.47
CA GLN A 431 -27.47 -7.31 -11.96
C GLN A 431 -26.49 -6.81 -10.91
N ASP A 432 -26.87 -6.86 -9.63
CA ASP A 432 -26.04 -6.41 -8.49
C ASP A 432 -24.74 -7.21 -8.34
N LEU A 433 -24.77 -8.51 -8.69
CA LEU A 433 -23.57 -9.35 -8.68
C LEU A 433 -22.68 -9.03 -9.89
N LEU A 434 -23.28 -8.78 -11.06
CA LEU A 434 -22.53 -8.45 -12.28
C LEU A 434 -21.86 -7.08 -12.23
N ASP A 435 -22.46 -6.12 -11.52
CA ASP A 435 -21.91 -4.76 -11.36
C ASP A 435 -20.84 -4.66 -10.27
N LEU A 436 -20.54 -5.76 -9.56
CA LEU A 436 -19.54 -5.77 -8.50
C LEU A 436 -18.14 -5.60 -9.08
N GLU A 437 -17.37 -4.66 -8.55
CA GLU A 437 -16.00 -4.38 -8.99
C GLU A 437 -15.08 -5.61 -8.79
N GLY A 438 -14.56 -6.15 -9.89
CA GLY A 438 -13.77 -7.37 -9.92
C GLY A 438 -14.55 -8.61 -10.36
N MET A 439 -15.84 -8.46 -10.74
CA MET A 439 -16.65 -9.48 -11.33
C MET A 439 -16.54 -9.42 -12.86
N ASP A 440 -16.23 -10.54 -13.49
CA ASP A 440 -16.33 -10.73 -14.93
C ASP A 440 -17.38 -11.78 -15.30
N HIS A 441 -17.75 -11.87 -16.56
CA HIS A 441 -18.79 -12.80 -17.02
C HIS A 441 -18.39 -14.27 -16.82
N GLN A 442 -17.12 -14.61 -16.90
CA GLN A 442 -16.64 -15.98 -16.68
C GLN A 442 -16.72 -16.36 -15.20
N LEU A 443 -16.35 -15.43 -14.32
CA LEU A 443 -16.44 -15.62 -12.88
C LEU A 443 -17.90 -15.73 -12.43
N ALA A 444 -18.78 -14.87 -12.94
CA ALA A 444 -20.20 -14.93 -12.66
C ALA A 444 -20.83 -16.26 -13.12
N ALA A 445 -20.41 -16.79 -14.28
CA ALA A 445 -20.86 -18.10 -14.74
C ALA A 445 -20.39 -19.26 -13.84
N LYS A 446 -19.14 -19.21 -13.35
CA LYS A 446 -18.62 -20.19 -12.36
C LYS A 446 -19.37 -20.12 -11.05
N LEU A 447 -19.69 -18.92 -10.58
CA LEU A 447 -20.50 -18.71 -9.36
C LEU A 447 -21.91 -19.26 -9.54
N ALA A 448 -22.52 -19.06 -10.71
CA ALA A 448 -23.83 -19.62 -11.03
C ALA A 448 -23.82 -21.17 -11.03
N ASP A 449 -22.73 -21.82 -11.46
CA ASP A 449 -22.55 -23.27 -11.34
C ASP A 449 -22.54 -23.72 -9.86
N GLY A 450 -21.99 -22.91 -8.96
CA GLY A 450 -22.03 -23.08 -7.51
C GLY A 450 -23.35 -22.65 -6.86
N LYS A 451 -24.36 -22.26 -7.66
CA LYS A 451 -25.65 -21.72 -7.21
C LYS A 451 -25.58 -20.39 -6.46
N VAL A 452 -24.61 -19.59 -6.77
CA VAL A 452 -24.44 -18.23 -6.29
C VAL A 452 -24.94 -17.29 -7.38
N PHE A 453 -26.13 -16.74 -7.20
CA PHE A 453 -26.82 -15.95 -8.23
C PHE A 453 -26.93 -14.47 -7.88
N SER A 454 -26.74 -14.12 -6.61
CA SER A 454 -26.88 -12.76 -6.11
C SER A 454 -25.64 -12.29 -5.36
N ARG A 455 -25.54 -10.98 -5.16
CA ARG A 455 -24.49 -10.36 -4.33
C ARG A 455 -24.56 -10.86 -2.89
N ASP A 456 -25.77 -11.11 -2.38
CA ASP A 456 -25.99 -11.64 -1.03
C ASP A 456 -25.50 -13.08 -0.91
N ASP A 457 -25.79 -13.94 -1.90
CA ASP A 457 -25.28 -15.31 -1.91
C ASP A 457 -23.74 -15.33 -1.86
N LEU A 458 -23.09 -14.43 -2.61
CA LEU A 458 -21.63 -14.28 -2.58
C LEU A 458 -21.12 -13.76 -1.22
N ALA A 459 -21.87 -12.84 -0.60
CA ALA A 459 -21.52 -12.28 0.71
C ALA A 459 -21.62 -13.32 1.84
N GLU A 460 -22.49 -14.32 1.71
CA GLU A 460 -22.68 -15.41 2.68
C GLU A 460 -21.56 -16.46 2.61
N LEU A 461 -20.87 -16.60 1.45
CA LEU A 461 -19.81 -17.60 1.28
C LEU A 461 -18.62 -17.39 2.22
N ALA A 462 -18.00 -18.51 2.60
CA ALA A 462 -16.68 -18.52 3.19
C ALA A 462 -15.59 -18.36 2.12
N VAL A 463 -14.41 -17.85 2.50
CA VAL A 463 -13.28 -17.65 1.58
C VAL A 463 -12.87 -18.98 0.94
N ASP A 464 -12.80 -20.03 1.73
CA ASP A 464 -12.42 -21.38 1.28
C ASP A 464 -13.42 -21.95 0.25
N GLU A 465 -14.73 -21.72 0.44
CA GLU A 465 -15.77 -22.14 -0.49
C GLU A 465 -15.67 -21.40 -1.83
N LEU A 466 -15.39 -20.10 -1.79
CA LEU A 466 -15.21 -19.31 -3.00
C LEU A 466 -13.94 -19.74 -3.76
N MET A 467 -12.86 -20.07 -3.06
CA MET A 467 -11.65 -20.61 -3.67
C MET A 467 -11.90 -21.95 -4.35
N GLU A 468 -12.66 -22.86 -3.73
CA GLU A 468 -13.02 -24.16 -4.33
C GLU A 468 -13.87 -24.00 -5.59
N LEU A 469 -14.81 -23.05 -5.61
CA LEU A 469 -15.71 -22.82 -6.74
C LEU A 469 -15.03 -22.15 -7.92
N THR A 470 -14.14 -21.20 -7.65
CA THR A 470 -13.60 -20.32 -8.69
C THR A 470 -12.14 -20.61 -9.06
N GLY A 471 -11.40 -21.23 -8.14
CA GLY A 471 -9.95 -21.45 -8.28
C GLY A 471 -9.08 -20.21 -8.07
N MET A 472 -9.63 -19.12 -7.49
CA MET A 472 -8.86 -17.89 -7.22
C MET A 472 -8.04 -17.99 -5.94
N GLU A 473 -7.08 -17.08 -5.81
CA GLU A 473 -6.23 -16.99 -4.60
C GLU A 473 -7.00 -16.42 -3.40
N GLU A 474 -6.59 -16.82 -2.18
CA GLU A 474 -7.20 -16.42 -0.91
C GLU A 474 -7.37 -14.90 -0.76
N ALA A 475 -6.35 -14.13 -1.18
CA ALA A 475 -6.38 -12.67 -1.10
C ALA A 475 -7.45 -12.05 -2.02
N GLN A 476 -7.62 -12.59 -3.23
CA GLN A 476 -8.61 -12.15 -4.20
C GLN A 476 -10.02 -12.54 -3.75
N ALA A 477 -10.20 -13.78 -3.30
CA ALA A 477 -11.46 -14.28 -2.78
C ALA A 477 -11.93 -13.48 -1.56
N SER A 478 -11.06 -13.22 -0.61
CA SER A 478 -11.34 -12.38 0.56
C SER A 478 -11.75 -10.96 0.17
N THR A 479 -11.04 -10.35 -0.78
CA THR A 479 -11.35 -8.99 -1.25
C THR A 479 -12.73 -8.93 -1.91
N LEU A 480 -13.07 -9.92 -2.73
CA LEU A 480 -14.33 -9.98 -3.45
C LEU A 480 -15.52 -10.16 -2.48
N ILE A 481 -15.38 -11.04 -1.50
CA ILE A 481 -16.39 -11.25 -0.43
C ILE A 481 -16.57 -9.97 0.39
N MET A 482 -15.49 -9.27 0.74
CA MET A 482 -15.60 -8.01 1.49
C MET A 482 -16.32 -6.92 0.70
N LYS A 483 -16.08 -6.84 -0.61
CA LYS A 483 -16.81 -5.93 -1.51
C LYS A 483 -18.29 -6.33 -1.62
N ALA A 484 -18.59 -7.63 -1.67
CA ALA A 484 -19.96 -8.10 -1.67
C ALA A 484 -20.69 -7.73 -0.37
N ARG A 485 -20.05 -7.81 0.79
CA ARG A 485 -20.61 -7.48 2.11
C ARG A 485 -20.76 -5.99 2.38
N ALA A 486 -20.12 -5.13 1.61
CA ALA A 486 -20.13 -3.69 1.86
C ALA A 486 -21.56 -3.10 1.94
N HIS A 487 -22.50 -3.60 1.12
CA HIS A 487 -23.88 -3.13 1.13
C HIS A 487 -24.64 -3.48 2.43
N TRP A 488 -24.30 -4.54 3.14
CA TRP A 488 -24.94 -4.88 4.43
C TRP A 488 -24.71 -3.78 5.49
N PHE A 489 -23.54 -3.13 5.45
CA PHE A 489 -23.24 -2.05 6.36
C PHE A 489 -23.85 -0.71 5.93
N GLU A 490 -24.13 -0.53 4.63
CA GLU A 490 -24.87 0.62 4.10
C GLU A 490 -26.36 0.50 4.39
N ASP A 491 -26.93 -0.71 4.32
CA ASP A 491 -28.34 -0.98 4.62
C ASP A 491 -28.63 -0.92 6.14
N GLU A 492 -27.73 -1.44 6.99
CA GLU A 492 -27.85 -1.27 8.45
C GLU A 492 -27.84 0.21 8.86
N ALA A 493 -27.02 1.03 8.20
CA ALA A 493 -26.98 2.47 8.45
C ALA A 493 -28.26 3.18 7.96
N SER A 494 -28.90 2.71 6.88
CA SER A 494 -30.16 3.28 6.38
C SER A 494 -31.39 2.78 7.14
N GLU A 495 -31.45 1.51 7.58
CA GLU A 495 -32.53 0.99 8.42
C GLU A 495 -32.51 1.62 9.84
N ALA A 496 -31.34 1.86 10.40
CA ALA A 496 -31.20 2.58 11.68
C ALA A 496 -31.71 4.03 11.59
N LEU A 497 -31.65 4.64 10.40
CA LEU A 497 -32.22 5.98 10.13
C LEU A 497 -33.76 5.94 9.94
N GLU A 498 -34.32 4.85 9.40
CA GLU A 498 -35.77 4.70 9.21
C GLU A 498 -36.51 4.25 10.48
N GLU A 499 -35.92 3.37 11.31
CA GLU A 499 -36.52 2.96 12.60
C GLU A 499 -36.51 4.09 13.66
N GLY A 500 -35.55 5.02 13.58
CA GLY A 500 -35.53 6.24 14.41
C GLY A 500 -36.63 7.24 14.06
N GLY A 501 -37.23 7.18 12.86
CA GLY A 501 -38.28 8.11 12.37
C GLY A 501 -39.72 7.71 12.69
N ALA A 502 -40.00 6.46 13.07
CA ALA A 502 -41.37 5.93 13.15
C ALA A 502 -42.03 5.93 14.55
N SER A 503 -41.41 6.53 15.58
CA SER A 503 -41.94 6.52 16.98
C SER A 503 -42.28 7.88 17.55
N LYS A 504 -42.97 8.77 16.81
CA LYS A 504 -43.65 9.94 17.41
C LYS A 504 -44.88 10.39 16.63
N ASP A 505 -45.89 9.53 16.52
CA ASP A 505 -47.27 9.99 16.37
C ASP A 505 -48.19 9.06 17.15
N GLY A 506 -48.56 9.47 18.34
CA GLY A 506 -49.60 8.76 19.10
C GLY A 506 -49.54 8.95 20.61
N ARG A 507 -49.67 10.19 21.10
CA ARG A 507 -50.59 10.52 22.22
C ARG A 507 -50.41 11.96 22.69
#